data_0bfd9cb3cc58fa1ff71fcc29d6201dc2
#
_entry.id   0bfd9cb3cc58fa1ff71fcc29d6201dc2
#
_cell.length_a   1.000
_cell.length_b   1.000
_cell.length_c   1.000
_cell.angle_alpha   90.00
_cell.angle_beta   90.00
_cell.angle_gamma   90.00
#
_symmetry.space_group_name_H-M   'P 1'
#
loop_
_entity.id
_entity.type
_entity.pdbx_description
1 polymer ?
#
loop_
_entity_poly.entity_id
_entity_poly.type
_entity_poly.pdbx_seq_one_letter_code
_entity_poly.pdbx_strand_id
1 'polypeptide(L)'
;MAAAFSRRSLAAVLLALALLGTSGCSSLKFWDKDKGDKVIEGSPEQLYRDAIQDIKNTNYPAAIQRYEMLEARYPFSEQAKQGQLDLIYAYYKNRSTDAAIDQADQFIRENPTHPRVDYAYYVRGLVYFESGGSWLERKFKADIAKRPPHEASKSFQAFQMLVQQYPKS
;
A
#
# COMPACT_ATOMS: atom_id res chain seq x y z
N MET A 1 20.96 -54.27 35.10
CA MET A 1 20.86 -53.49 36.36
C MET A 1 19.85 -52.34 36.15
N ALA A 2 18.60 -52.55 36.50
CA ALA A 2 17.58 -51.55 36.37
C ALA A 2 17.52 -50.80 37.69
N ALA A 3 17.94 -49.53 37.70
CA ALA A 3 17.80 -48.63 38.85
C ALA A 3 16.34 -48.27 39.02
N ALA A 4 15.73 -48.72 40.14
CA ALA A 4 14.41 -48.37 40.56
C ALA A 4 14.40 -46.87 40.96
N PHE A 5 13.92 -46.02 40.04
CA PHE A 5 13.78 -44.58 40.27
C PHE A 5 12.58 -44.38 41.22
N SER A 6 12.89 -43.97 42.43
CA SER A 6 11.87 -43.78 43.48
C SER A 6 10.81 -42.74 43.04
N ARG A 7 9.52 -43.03 43.28
CA ARG A 7 8.37 -42.11 42.97
C ARG A 7 8.60 -40.72 43.59
N ARG A 8 9.39 -40.62 44.66
CA ARG A 8 9.73 -39.32 45.31
C ARG A 8 10.71 -38.49 44.47
N SER A 9 11.65 -39.15 43.73
CA SER A 9 12.58 -38.45 42.83
C SER A 9 11.90 -37.92 41.58
N LEU A 10 10.91 -38.62 41.04
CA LEU A 10 10.11 -38.20 39.92
C LEU A 10 9.24 -36.97 40.25
N ALA A 11 8.65 -36.96 41.43
CA ALA A 11 7.86 -35.81 41.92
C ALA A 11 8.71 -34.53 42.10
N ALA A 12 9.94 -34.69 42.61
CA ALA A 12 10.87 -33.56 42.77
C ALA A 12 11.32 -32.96 41.45
N VAL A 13 11.56 -33.80 40.44
CA VAL A 13 11.96 -33.35 39.07
C VAL A 13 10.81 -32.63 38.40
N LEU A 14 9.59 -33.13 38.51
CA LEU A 14 8.39 -32.47 37.96
C LEU A 14 8.08 -31.13 38.65
N LEU A 15 8.31 -31.03 39.95
CA LEU A 15 8.14 -29.78 40.70
C LEU A 15 9.21 -28.74 40.29
N ALA A 16 10.45 -29.18 40.08
CA ALA A 16 11.54 -28.31 39.61
C ALA A 16 11.30 -27.79 38.16
N LEU A 17 10.75 -28.62 37.25
CA LEU A 17 10.38 -28.20 35.91
C LEU A 17 9.20 -27.20 35.89
N ALA A 18 8.24 -27.36 36.83
CA ALA A 18 7.10 -26.42 36.96
C ALA A 18 7.53 -25.03 37.45
N LEU A 19 8.57 -24.92 38.23
CA LEU A 19 9.09 -23.65 38.76
C LEU A 19 9.95 -22.89 37.73
N LEU A 20 10.49 -23.56 36.71
CA LEU A 20 11.25 -22.94 35.63
C LEU A 20 10.35 -22.34 34.51
N GLY A 21 9.06 -22.67 34.49
CA GLY A 21 8.09 -22.23 33.51
C GLY A 21 7.46 -20.85 33.75
N THR A 22 7.66 -20.23 34.93
CA THR A 22 6.94 -19.01 35.32
C THR A 22 7.70 -17.69 35.05
N SER A 23 8.94 -17.74 34.58
CA SER A 23 9.73 -16.52 34.28
C SER A 23 9.75 -16.10 32.82
N GLY A 24 8.92 -16.72 31.95
CA GLY A 24 8.91 -16.51 30.50
C GLY A 24 8.03 -15.38 29.97
N CYS A 25 7.23 -14.69 30.81
CA CYS A 25 6.24 -13.73 30.30
C CYS A 25 6.70 -12.28 30.19
N SER A 26 7.95 -11.94 30.49
CA SER A 26 8.41 -10.54 30.40
C SER A 26 9.22 -10.22 29.14
N SER A 27 9.56 -11.21 28.31
CA SER A 27 10.35 -10.97 27.07
C SER A 27 9.53 -10.71 25.82
N LEU A 28 8.20 -10.79 25.88
CA LEU A 28 7.35 -10.48 24.72
C LEU A 28 7.09 -8.98 24.52
N LYS A 29 7.57 -8.10 25.40
CA LYS A 29 7.52 -6.64 25.21
C LYS A 29 8.45 -6.11 24.13
N PHE A 30 9.29 -6.95 23.52
CA PHE A 30 10.16 -6.50 22.42
C PHE A 30 9.43 -6.38 21.08
N TRP A 31 8.25 -6.97 20.93
CA TRP A 31 7.47 -6.85 19.68
C TRP A 31 6.41 -5.76 19.71
N ASP A 32 6.10 -5.27 20.91
CA ASP A 32 5.26 -4.10 21.05
C ASP A 32 6.14 -2.83 21.00
N LYS A 33 6.90 -2.73 19.90
CA LYS A 33 7.43 -1.44 19.52
C LYS A 33 6.23 -0.66 19.05
N ASP A 34 5.71 0.18 19.94
CA ASP A 34 4.79 1.26 19.64
C ASP A 34 5.10 1.88 18.28
N LYS A 35 4.61 1.24 17.21
CA LYS A 35 4.02 2.00 16.13
C LYS A 35 2.66 2.43 16.66
N GLY A 36 2.66 3.19 17.74
CA GLY A 36 1.56 4.06 18.02
C GLY A 36 1.34 4.78 16.71
N ASP A 37 0.20 4.53 16.09
CA ASP A 37 -0.27 5.34 14.99
C ASP A 37 -0.09 6.76 15.48
N LYS A 38 0.98 7.42 15.03
CA LYS A 38 1.15 8.84 15.28
C LYS A 38 -0.10 9.42 14.64
N VAL A 39 -1.05 9.81 15.47
CA VAL A 39 -2.25 10.45 15.00
C VAL A 39 -1.75 11.63 14.17
N ILE A 40 -1.84 11.50 12.86
CA ILE A 40 -1.43 12.55 11.94
C ILE A 40 -2.48 13.63 12.11
N GLU A 41 -2.16 14.64 12.93
CA GLU A 41 -3.01 15.81 13.16
C GLU A 41 -2.60 16.89 12.17
N GLY A 42 -3.57 17.70 11.75
CA GLY A 42 -3.30 18.84 10.91
C GLY A 42 -4.56 19.34 10.21
N SER A 43 -4.50 20.59 9.75
CA SER A 43 -5.52 21.12 8.84
C SER A 43 -5.42 20.43 7.46
N PRO A 44 -6.46 20.50 6.61
CA PRO A 44 -6.41 19.92 5.28
C PRO A 44 -5.23 20.45 4.45
N GLU A 45 -4.89 21.73 4.59
CA GLU A 45 -3.75 22.35 3.90
C GLU A 45 -2.42 21.81 4.40
N GLN A 46 -2.30 21.54 5.69
CA GLN A 46 -1.08 20.99 6.28
C GLN A 46 -0.88 19.53 5.86
N LEU A 47 -1.93 18.69 5.98
CA LEU A 47 -1.89 17.30 5.54
C LEU A 47 -1.50 17.19 4.07
N TYR A 48 -2.07 18.04 3.23
CA TYR A 48 -1.79 18.06 1.80
C TYR A 48 -0.33 18.50 1.51
N ARG A 49 0.16 19.57 2.14
CA ARG A 49 1.56 20.02 1.97
C ARG A 49 2.56 18.96 2.42
N ASP A 50 2.28 18.33 3.56
CA ASP A 50 3.17 17.29 4.11
C ASP A 50 3.18 16.05 3.20
N ALA A 51 2.03 15.68 2.64
CA ALA A 51 1.94 14.59 1.66
C ALA A 51 2.74 14.89 0.38
N ILE A 52 2.66 16.12 -0.15
CA ILE A 52 3.50 16.56 -1.28
C ILE A 52 4.98 16.48 -0.93
N GLN A 53 5.37 16.86 0.29
CA GLN A 53 6.77 16.78 0.72
C GLN A 53 7.23 15.32 0.81
N ASP A 54 6.38 14.40 1.27
CA ASP A 54 6.68 12.96 1.27
C ASP A 54 6.84 12.43 -0.16
N ILE A 55 6.01 12.85 -1.11
CA ILE A 55 6.18 12.51 -2.54
C ILE A 55 7.54 12.98 -3.05
N LYS A 56 7.93 14.24 -2.78
CA LYS A 56 9.24 14.79 -3.19
C LYS A 56 10.41 14.02 -2.60
N ASN A 57 10.25 13.54 -1.38
CA ASN A 57 11.24 12.71 -0.67
C ASN A 57 11.17 11.23 -1.07
N THR A 58 10.34 10.86 -2.06
CA THR A 58 10.09 9.47 -2.47
C THR A 58 9.57 8.55 -1.35
N ASN A 59 9.03 9.13 -0.28
CA ASN A 59 8.42 8.41 0.83
C ASN A 59 6.94 8.16 0.55
N TYR A 60 6.67 7.35 -0.48
CA TYR A 60 5.31 7.07 -0.95
C TYR A 60 4.40 6.47 0.13
N PRO A 61 4.86 5.56 1.02
CA PRO A 61 4.01 5.04 2.08
C PRO A 61 3.49 6.13 3.03
N ALA A 62 4.31 7.10 3.41
CA ALA A 62 3.89 8.20 4.26
C ALA A 62 2.94 9.16 3.52
N ALA A 63 3.21 9.44 2.24
CA ALA A 63 2.31 10.24 1.41
C ALA A 63 0.93 9.61 1.29
N ILE A 64 0.86 8.30 1.06
CA ILE A 64 -0.39 7.54 0.99
C ILE A 64 -1.18 7.71 2.28
N GLN A 65 -0.57 7.47 3.44
CA GLN A 65 -1.23 7.63 4.74
C GLN A 65 -1.81 9.03 4.95
N ARG A 66 -1.09 10.08 4.52
CA ARG A 66 -1.58 11.47 4.66
C ARG A 66 -2.72 11.79 3.72
N TYR A 67 -2.68 11.33 2.48
CA TYR A 67 -3.77 11.53 1.52
C TYR A 67 -5.02 10.76 1.94
N GLU A 68 -4.89 9.50 2.38
CA GLU A 68 -6.00 8.72 2.92
C GLU A 68 -6.61 9.40 4.16
N MET A 69 -5.77 9.94 5.05
CA MET A 69 -6.22 10.69 6.21
C MET A 69 -6.94 11.98 5.83
N LEU A 70 -6.44 12.68 4.81
CA LEU A 70 -7.05 13.90 4.27
C LEU A 70 -8.44 13.60 3.71
N GLU A 71 -8.58 12.53 2.94
CA GLU A 71 -9.85 12.08 2.38
C GLU A 71 -10.84 11.67 3.48
N ALA A 72 -10.39 10.92 4.47
CA ALA A 72 -11.24 10.44 5.56
C ALA A 72 -11.74 11.56 6.49
N ARG A 73 -10.90 12.57 6.76
CA ARG A 73 -11.25 13.64 7.71
C ARG A 73 -11.88 14.87 7.06
N TYR A 74 -11.50 15.16 5.82
CA TYR A 74 -11.88 16.39 5.12
C TYR A 74 -12.39 16.12 3.69
N PRO A 75 -13.35 15.20 3.49
CA PRO A 75 -13.74 14.69 2.16
C PRO A 75 -14.23 15.76 1.20
N PHE A 76 -14.73 16.90 1.73
CA PHE A 76 -15.28 17.98 0.92
C PHE A 76 -14.30 19.13 0.67
N SER A 77 -13.06 19.03 1.17
CA SER A 77 -12.05 20.07 0.93
C SER A 77 -11.48 19.98 -0.48
N GLU A 78 -11.07 21.12 -1.03
CA GLU A 78 -10.39 21.15 -2.33
C GLU A 78 -9.07 20.39 -2.27
N GLN A 79 -8.41 20.40 -1.11
CA GLN A 79 -7.19 19.64 -0.85
C GLN A 79 -7.44 18.12 -0.93
N ALA A 80 -8.59 17.64 -0.46
CA ALA A 80 -8.94 16.22 -0.57
C ALA A 80 -9.17 15.81 -2.02
N LYS A 81 -9.90 16.61 -2.81
CA LYS A 81 -10.12 16.34 -4.24
C LYS A 81 -8.81 16.27 -5.02
N GLN A 82 -7.90 17.22 -4.76
CA GLN A 82 -6.58 17.20 -5.38
C GLN A 82 -5.75 16.02 -4.85
N GLY A 83 -5.86 15.75 -3.54
CA GLY A 83 -5.21 14.62 -2.87
C GLY A 83 -5.61 13.26 -3.44
N GLN A 84 -6.86 13.07 -3.86
CA GLN A 84 -7.32 11.86 -4.53
C GLN A 84 -6.52 11.58 -5.82
N LEU A 85 -6.24 12.61 -6.62
CA LEU A 85 -5.41 12.46 -7.83
C LEU A 85 -3.95 12.13 -7.50
N ASP A 86 -3.40 12.83 -6.51
CA ASP A 86 -2.02 12.63 -6.10
C ASP A 86 -1.83 11.26 -5.41
N LEU A 87 -2.88 10.74 -4.77
CA LEU A 87 -2.93 9.40 -4.18
C LEU A 87 -2.83 8.30 -5.25
N ILE A 88 -3.48 8.47 -6.42
CA ILE A 88 -3.31 7.55 -7.55
C ILE A 88 -1.82 7.43 -7.92
N TYR A 89 -1.14 8.58 -8.01
CA TYR A 89 0.30 8.62 -8.30
C TYR A 89 1.13 7.98 -7.20
N ALA A 90 0.81 8.24 -5.93
CA ALA A 90 1.51 7.68 -4.79
C ALA A 90 1.41 6.14 -4.76
N TYR A 91 0.22 5.58 -4.98
CA TYR A 91 0.03 4.13 -5.11
C TYR A 91 0.80 3.55 -6.30
N TYR A 92 0.73 4.20 -7.47
CA TYR A 92 1.49 3.79 -8.65
C TYR A 92 3.00 3.72 -8.37
N LYS A 93 3.57 4.76 -7.77
CA LYS A 93 5.00 4.82 -7.43
C LYS A 93 5.38 3.85 -6.32
N ASN A 94 4.47 3.57 -5.39
CA ASN A 94 4.63 2.56 -4.35
C ASN A 94 4.48 1.11 -4.86
N ARG A 95 4.14 0.93 -6.15
CA ARG A 95 3.85 -0.37 -6.77
C ARG A 95 2.63 -1.09 -6.18
N SER A 96 1.74 -0.37 -5.58
CA SER A 96 0.43 -0.84 -5.11
C SER A 96 -0.55 -0.81 -6.29
N THR A 97 -0.35 -1.73 -7.24
CA THR A 97 -1.01 -1.74 -8.55
C THR A 97 -2.54 -1.72 -8.43
N ASP A 98 -3.10 -2.62 -7.63
CA ASP A 98 -4.55 -2.75 -7.47
C ASP A 98 -5.15 -1.48 -6.85
N ALA A 99 -4.53 -0.96 -5.78
CA ALA A 99 -4.98 0.26 -5.13
C ALA A 99 -4.90 1.48 -6.08
N ALA A 100 -3.88 1.56 -6.94
CA ALA A 100 -3.77 2.63 -7.93
C ALA A 100 -4.89 2.58 -8.98
N ILE A 101 -5.28 1.37 -9.42
CA ILE A 101 -6.38 1.17 -10.36
C ILE A 101 -7.71 1.53 -9.70
N ASP A 102 -7.96 1.00 -8.50
CA ASP A 102 -9.21 1.23 -7.76
C ASP A 102 -9.40 2.72 -7.46
N GLN A 103 -8.36 3.41 -7.02
CA GLN A 103 -8.40 4.85 -6.76
C GLN A 103 -8.62 5.67 -8.05
N ALA A 104 -7.98 5.28 -9.16
CA ALA A 104 -8.20 5.94 -10.45
C ALA A 104 -9.65 5.76 -10.93
N ASP A 105 -10.18 4.55 -10.85
CA ASP A 105 -11.56 4.25 -11.24
C ASP A 105 -12.57 4.95 -10.32
N GLN A 106 -12.30 5.04 -9.03
CA GLN A 106 -13.11 5.80 -8.09
C GLN A 106 -13.11 7.29 -8.46
N PHE A 107 -11.94 7.89 -8.66
CA PHE A 107 -11.82 9.30 -9.03
C PHE A 107 -12.59 9.64 -10.31
N ILE A 108 -12.45 8.80 -11.35
CA ILE A 108 -13.15 8.98 -12.64
C ILE A 108 -14.67 8.92 -12.46
N ARG A 109 -15.18 8.02 -11.62
CA ARG A 109 -16.62 7.89 -11.34
C ARG A 109 -17.18 9.09 -10.56
N GLU A 110 -16.43 9.53 -9.55
CA GLU A 110 -16.89 10.59 -8.62
C GLU A 110 -16.69 12.00 -9.20
N ASN A 111 -15.65 12.17 -10.05
CA ASN A 111 -15.25 13.47 -10.57
C ASN A 111 -15.14 13.49 -12.11
N PRO A 112 -16.19 13.10 -12.86
CA PRO A 112 -16.08 12.91 -14.32
C PRO A 112 -15.83 14.23 -15.08
N THR A 113 -16.14 15.37 -14.49
CA THR A 113 -15.95 16.72 -15.07
C THR A 113 -14.73 17.45 -14.51
N HIS A 114 -13.92 16.78 -13.69
CA HIS A 114 -12.73 17.41 -13.12
C HIS A 114 -11.73 17.77 -14.22
N PRO A 115 -11.09 18.96 -14.19
CA PRO A 115 -10.17 19.42 -15.24
C PRO A 115 -8.98 18.47 -15.51
N ARG A 116 -8.63 17.65 -14.53
CA ARG A 116 -7.51 16.69 -14.61
C ARG A 116 -7.97 15.23 -14.51
N VAL A 117 -9.20 14.93 -14.90
CA VAL A 117 -9.67 13.53 -14.92
C VAL A 117 -8.89 12.69 -15.97
N ASP A 118 -8.40 13.33 -17.02
CA ASP A 118 -7.49 12.77 -18.01
C ASP A 118 -6.24 12.15 -17.38
N TYR A 119 -5.70 12.79 -16.34
CA TYR A 119 -4.55 12.26 -15.60
C TYR A 119 -4.87 10.92 -14.90
N ALA A 120 -6.07 10.75 -14.35
CA ALA A 120 -6.48 9.48 -13.75
C ALA A 120 -6.55 8.36 -14.81
N TYR A 121 -7.10 8.64 -16.01
CA TYR A 121 -7.07 7.70 -17.15
C TYR A 121 -5.64 7.36 -17.55
N TYR A 122 -4.76 8.37 -17.62
CA TYR A 122 -3.37 8.19 -18.00
C TYR A 122 -2.63 7.28 -17.02
N VAL A 123 -2.69 7.55 -15.71
CA VAL A 123 -1.99 6.74 -14.71
C VAL A 123 -2.55 5.32 -14.68
N ARG A 124 -3.88 5.14 -14.81
CA ARG A 124 -4.49 3.82 -14.93
C ARG A 124 -3.93 3.03 -16.13
N GLY A 125 -3.79 3.70 -17.27
CA GLY A 125 -3.17 3.10 -18.47
C GLY A 125 -1.73 2.68 -18.22
N LEU A 126 -0.93 3.51 -17.54
CA LEU A 126 0.45 3.21 -17.15
C LEU A 126 0.53 1.98 -16.21
N VAL A 127 -0.36 1.94 -15.22
CA VAL A 127 -0.40 0.82 -14.27
C VAL A 127 -0.65 -0.50 -15.00
N TYR A 128 -1.63 -0.56 -15.90
CA TYR A 128 -1.87 -1.76 -16.71
C TYR A 128 -0.69 -2.08 -17.64
N PHE A 129 -0.04 -1.07 -18.20
CA PHE A 129 1.12 -1.26 -19.06
C PHE A 129 2.30 -1.88 -18.30
N GLU A 130 2.54 -1.43 -17.06
CA GLU A 130 3.66 -1.91 -16.25
C GLU A 130 3.36 -3.22 -15.51
N SER A 131 2.10 -3.48 -15.15
CA SER A 131 1.71 -4.70 -14.44
C SER A 131 1.86 -5.97 -15.29
N GLY A 132 1.85 -5.83 -16.60
CA GLY A 132 2.03 -6.94 -17.56
C GLY A 132 3.42 -7.60 -17.56
N GLY A 133 4.38 -7.20 -16.67
CA GLY A 133 5.71 -7.80 -16.61
C GLY A 133 6.33 -7.78 -15.23
N SER A 134 6.66 -8.98 -14.69
CA SER A 134 7.47 -9.12 -13.47
C SER A 134 8.83 -8.43 -13.63
N TRP A 135 9.40 -7.89 -12.53
CA TRP A 135 10.77 -7.35 -12.53
C TRP A 135 11.82 -8.39 -12.97
N LEU A 136 11.55 -9.68 -12.70
CA LEU A 136 12.35 -10.80 -13.16
C LEU A 136 12.33 -10.95 -14.68
N GLU A 137 11.17 -10.81 -15.30
CA GLU A 137 11.02 -10.87 -16.77
C GLU A 137 11.76 -9.73 -17.45
N ARG A 138 11.73 -8.53 -16.86
CA ARG A 138 12.52 -7.39 -17.36
C ARG A 138 14.03 -7.63 -17.23
N LYS A 139 14.48 -8.25 -16.12
CA LYS A 139 15.90 -8.55 -15.88
C LYS A 139 16.43 -9.65 -16.77
N PHE A 140 15.61 -10.66 -17.10
CA PHE A 140 15.98 -11.80 -17.91
C PHE A 140 15.61 -11.66 -19.38
N LYS A 141 15.27 -10.44 -19.86
CA LYS A 141 14.82 -10.17 -21.25
C LYS A 141 13.77 -11.18 -21.73
N ALA A 142 12.82 -11.51 -20.85
CA ALA A 142 11.72 -12.39 -21.21
C ALA A 142 10.95 -11.83 -22.40
N ASP A 143 10.55 -12.73 -23.26
CA ASP A 143 9.88 -12.42 -24.51
C ASP A 143 8.56 -11.67 -24.24
N ILE A 144 8.51 -10.40 -24.62
CA ILE A 144 7.33 -9.52 -24.45
C ILE A 144 6.10 -10.11 -25.14
N ALA A 145 6.29 -10.91 -26.19
CA ALA A 145 5.21 -11.57 -26.92
C ALA A 145 4.46 -12.64 -26.11
N LYS A 146 5.04 -13.10 -24.98
CA LYS A 146 4.44 -14.08 -24.07
C LYS A 146 3.65 -13.45 -22.93
N ARG A 147 3.51 -12.12 -22.89
CA ARG A 147 2.71 -11.45 -21.87
C ARG A 147 1.24 -11.81 -22.00
N PRO A 148 0.50 -11.93 -20.87
CA PRO A 148 -0.94 -12.12 -20.92
C PRO A 148 -1.58 -11.01 -21.77
N PRO A 149 -2.31 -11.33 -22.84
CA PRO A 149 -2.91 -10.31 -23.72
C PRO A 149 -3.93 -9.42 -23.00
N HIS A 150 -4.43 -9.87 -21.85
CA HIS A 150 -5.43 -9.20 -21.05
C HIS A 150 -4.95 -7.84 -20.49
N GLU A 151 -3.76 -7.76 -19.87
CA GLU A 151 -3.24 -6.50 -19.33
C GLU A 151 -2.83 -5.51 -20.43
N ALA A 152 -2.24 -6.01 -21.49
CA ALA A 152 -1.94 -5.19 -22.67
C ALA A 152 -3.23 -4.62 -23.31
N SER A 153 -4.30 -5.41 -23.38
CA SER A 153 -5.59 -4.97 -23.89
C SER A 153 -6.21 -3.88 -22.99
N LYS A 154 -6.17 -4.04 -21.67
CA LYS A 154 -6.64 -3.02 -20.73
C LYS A 154 -5.86 -1.71 -20.84
N SER A 155 -4.53 -1.80 -20.93
CA SER A 155 -3.68 -0.63 -21.14
C SER A 155 -4.04 0.09 -22.44
N PHE A 156 -4.14 -0.65 -23.54
CA PHE A 156 -4.53 -0.09 -24.84
C PHE A 156 -5.90 0.60 -24.78
N GLN A 157 -6.90 -0.04 -24.16
CA GLN A 157 -8.24 0.54 -23.99
C GLN A 157 -8.20 1.81 -23.17
N ALA A 158 -7.43 1.83 -22.06
CA ALA A 158 -7.30 3.02 -21.21
C ALA A 158 -6.70 4.20 -21.97
N PHE A 159 -5.62 3.98 -22.74
CA PHE A 159 -5.02 5.03 -23.56
C PHE A 159 -5.88 5.41 -24.76
N GLN A 160 -6.59 4.48 -25.37
CA GLN A 160 -7.53 4.77 -26.46
C GLN A 160 -8.65 5.70 -25.96
N MET A 161 -9.25 5.41 -24.79
CA MET A 161 -10.26 6.27 -24.17
C MET A 161 -9.69 7.67 -23.85
N LEU A 162 -8.46 7.73 -23.33
CA LEU A 162 -7.79 9.00 -23.06
C LEU A 162 -7.67 9.86 -24.32
N VAL A 163 -7.14 9.31 -25.39
CA VAL A 163 -6.94 10.05 -26.65
C VAL A 163 -8.26 10.45 -27.31
N GLN A 164 -9.30 9.61 -27.21
CA GLN A 164 -10.61 9.91 -27.79
C GLN A 164 -11.39 10.95 -27.00
N GLN A 165 -11.36 10.89 -25.68
CA GLN A 165 -12.15 11.78 -24.82
C GLN A 165 -11.42 13.08 -24.48
N TYR A 166 -10.09 13.03 -24.45
CA TYR A 166 -9.22 14.16 -24.05
C TYR A 166 -8.12 14.43 -25.06
N PRO A 167 -8.44 14.76 -26.32
CA PRO A 167 -7.45 14.92 -27.41
C PRO A 167 -6.49 16.09 -27.21
N LYS A 168 -6.75 16.94 -26.22
CA LYS A 168 -5.92 18.11 -25.89
C LYS A 168 -5.15 17.95 -24.56
N SER A 169 -5.21 16.76 -23.96
CA SER A 169 -4.51 16.42 -22.72
C SER A 169 -2.99 16.38 -22.90
#